data_82cf07982233b9b1f7d4e3efeb7075cf
#
_entry.id   82cf07982233b9b1f7d4e3efeb7075cf
#
_cell.length_a   1.000
_cell.length_b   1.000
_cell.length_c   1.000
_cell.angle_alpha   90.00
_cell.angle_beta   90.00
_cell.angle_gamma   90.00
#
_symmetry.space_group_name_H-M   'P 1'
#
loop_
_entity.id
_entity.type
_entity.pdbx_description
1 polymer ?
#
loop_
_entity_poly.entity_id
_entity_poly.type
_entity_poly.pdbx_seq_one_letter_code
_entity_poly.pdbx_strand_id
1 'polypeptide(L)'
;FLFDKLRNNKNYNEIEKYKEVNSELVKNILDEAAKINQNIILPLAKSGDENPTILENGVVRTPPGYKEAYAKFIADGWTSLSCDPKYGGQGMPKTVSAFFDEMLSSASLSFKLYSELSIGAYNCIHHHATEEIKNKYLPKMVEGKWSGTMCLTEPVCGTDLGLLKTK
;
A
#
# COMPACT_ATOMS: atom_id res chain seq x y z
N PHE A 1 -20.20 -1.93 9.03
CA PHE A 1 -21.36 -1.04 8.82
C PHE A 1 -21.28 -0.31 7.47
N LEU A 2 -20.19 0.44 7.20
CA LEU A 2 -20.01 1.20 5.94
C LEU A 2 -20.08 0.29 4.72
N PHE A 3 -19.38 -0.82 4.77
CA PHE A 3 -19.35 -1.78 3.69
C PHE A 3 -20.74 -2.39 3.46
N ASP A 4 -21.42 -2.88 4.49
CA ASP A 4 -22.67 -3.63 4.36
C ASP A 4 -23.92 -2.76 4.22
N LYS A 5 -23.95 -1.61 4.91
CA LYS A 5 -25.19 -0.82 5.04
C LYS A 5 -25.23 0.40 4.15
N LEU A 6 -24.10 1.07 3.96
CA LEU A 6 -24.08 2.30 3.17
C LEU A 6 -23.69 2.09 1.70
N ARG A 7 -22.80 1.13 1.40
CA ARG A 7 -22.28 0.94 0.05
C ARG A 7 -22.89 -0.21 -0.74
N ASN A 8 -23.90 -0.89 -0.19
CA ASN A 8 -24.67 -1.94 -0.86
C ASN A 8 -23.81 -2.95 -1.66
N ASN A 9 -23.08 -3.80 -0.94
CA ASN A 9 -22.12 -4.78 -1.51
C ASN A 9 -22.68 -5.76 -2.50
N LYS A 10 -23.98 -5.89 -2.60
CA LYS A 10 -24.62 -6.85 -3.52
C LYS A 10 -24.10 -6.69 -4.94
N ASN A 11 -23.62 -5.49 -5.30
CA ASN A 11 -23.10 -5.21 -6.64
C ASN A 11 -21.71 -5.83 -6.91
N TYR A 12 -20.93 -6.21 -5.90
CA TYR A 12 -19.65 -6.89 -6.16
C TYR A 12 -19.84 -8.29 -6.74
N ASN A 13 -20.88 -9.01 -6.31
CA ASN A 13 -21.20 -10.35 -6.83
C ASN A 13 -21.63 -10.35 -8.31
N GLU A 14 -22.02 -9.19 -8.84
CA GLU A 14 -22.35 -9.00 -10.26
C GLU A 14 -21.11 -8.84 -11.14
N ILE A 15 -19.94 -8.56 -10.52
CA ILE A 15 -18.67 -8.41 -11.21
C ILE A 15 -17.91 -9.74 -11.10
N GLU A 16 -17.70 -10.45 -12.22
CA GLU A 16 -17.06 -11.76 -12.24
C GLU A 16 -15.76 -11.81 -11.43
N LYS A 17 -14.93 -10.76 -11.54
CA LYS A 17 -13.67 -10.64 -10.79
C LYS A 17 -13.87 -10.65 -9.28
N TYR A 18 -15.01 -10.24 -8.76
CA TYR A 18 -15.27 -10.01 -7.33
C TYR A 18 -16.40 -10.88 -6.77
N LYS A 19 -16.88 -11.88 -7.52
CA LYS A 19 -18.01 -12.72 -7.10
C LYS A 19 -17.80 -13.44 -5.77
N GLU A 20 -16.56 -13.73 -5.40
CA GLU A 20 -16.19 -14.38 -4.13
C GLU A 20 -16.11 -13.37 -2.96
N VAL A 21 -16.15 -12.05 -3.24
CA VAL A 21 -16.04 -11.02 -2.21
C VAL A 21 -17.38 -10.85 -1.50
N ASN A 22 -17.45 -11.32 -0.28
CA ASN A 22 -18.63 -11.21 0.58
C ASN A 22 -18.31 -10.50 1.90
N SER A 23 -19.34 -10.17 2.68
CA SER A 23 -19.19 -9.43 3.94
C SER A 23 -18.37 -10.16 4.99
N GLU A 24 -18.43 -11.50 5.03
CA GLU A 24 -17.66 -12.30 5.97
C GLU A 24 -16.15 -12.24 5.65
N LEU A 25 -15.79 -12.43 4.38
CA LEU A 25 -14.42 -12.30 3.92
C LEU A 25 -13.85 -10.91 4.22
N VAL A 26 -14.60 -9.84 3.89
CA VAL A 26 -14.17 -8.47 4.15
C VAL A 26 -14.02 -8.22 5.64
N LYS A 27 -14.96 -8.70 6.47
CA LYS A 27 -14.86 -8.57 7.93
C LYS A 27 -13.59 -9.25 8.44
N ASN A 28 -13.30 -10.47 8.01
CA ASN A 28 -12.10 -11.20 8.44
C ASN A 28 -10.81 -10.45 8.03
N ILE A 29 -10.73 -9.92 6.82
CA ILE A 29 -9.60 -9.09 6.37
C ILE A 29 -9.44 -7.86 7.26
N LEU A 30 -10.53 -7.15 7.56
CA LEU A 30 -10.46 -5.93 8.37
C LEU A 30 -10.18 -6.23 9.86
N ASP A 31 -10.63 -7.36 10.39
CA ASP A 31 -10.29 -7.81 11.75
C ASP A 31 -8.77 -8.10 11.86
N GLU A 32 -8.16 -8.76 10.88
CA GLU A 32 -6.71 -8.97 10.83
C GLU A 32 -5.96 -7.65 10.59
N ALA A 33 -6.50 -6.78 9.74
CA ALA A 33 -5.96 -5.44 9.55
C ALA A 33 -5.93 -4.64 10.85
N ALA A 34 -6.99 -4.71 11.65
CA ALA A 34 -7.03 -4.06 12.95
C ALA A 34 -5.93 -4.57 13.90
N LYS A 35 -5.69 -5.88 13.91
CA LYS A 35 -4.65 -6.49 14.77
C LYS A 35 -3.24 -6.02 14.42
N ILE A 36 -2.87 -6.03 13.13
CA ILE A 36 -1.54 -5.56 12.73
C ILE A 36 -1.38 -4.06 13.02
N ASN A 37 -2.41 -3.27 12.73
CA ASN A 37 -2.37 -1.83 12.96
C ASN A 37 -2.26 -1.49 14.45
N GLN A 38 -3.04 -2.12 15.32
CA GLN A 38 -3.02 -1.86 16.76
C GLN A 38 -1.77 -2.39 17.46
N ASN A 39 -1.32 -3.59 17.11
CA ASN A 39 -0.29 -4.28 17.88
C ASN A 39 1.14 -4.05 17.36
N ILE A 40 1.28 -3.68 16.08
CA ILE A 40 2.60 -3.55 15.42
C ILE A 40 2.82 -2.12 14.93
N ILE A 41 1.88 -1.55 14.18
CA ILE A 41 2.10 -0.27 13.50
C ILE A 41 1.89 0.93 14.45
N LEU A 42 0.80 0.94 15.23
CA LEU A 42 0.51 2.04 16.16
C LEU A 42 1.65 2.30 17.17
N PRO A 43 2.31 1.29 17.77
CA PRO A 43 3.44 1.52 18.65
C PRO A 43 4.63 2.24 17.99
N LEU A 44 4.77 2.14 16.66
CA LEU A 44 5.85 2.79 15.90
C LEU A 44 5.64 4.30 15.73
N ALA A 45 4.40 4.81 15.85
CA ALA A 45 4.12 6.21 15.66
C ALA A 45 4.98 7.09 16.58
N LYS A 46 5.03 6.75 17.87
CA LYS A 46 5.87 7.44 18.85
C LYS A 46 7.37 7.25 18.57
N SER A 47 7.80 6.01 18.31
CA SER A 47 9.21 5.72 18.00
C SER A 47 9.70 6.51 16.77
N GLY A 48 8.85 6.61 15.73
CA GLY A 48 9.17 7.35 14.52
C GLY A 48 9.23 8.86 14.69
N ASP A 49 8.45 9.41 15.64
CA ASP A 49 8.48 10.83 15.98
C ASP A 49 9.74 11.21 16.80
N GLU A 50 10.07 10.37 17.77
CA GLU A 50 11.20 10.61 18.69
C GLU A 50 12.56 10.27 18.08
N ASN A 51 12.62 9.35 17.09
CA ASN A 51 13.87 8.87 16.49
C ASN A 51 13.87 9.15 14.99
N PRO A 52 14.50 10.24 14.51
CA PRO A 52 14.49 10.58 13.09
C PRO A 52 15.24 9.52 12.26
N THR A 53 14.84 9.41 11.00
CA THR A 53 15.64 8.72 9.99
C THR A 53 16.98 9.41 9.83
N ILE A 54 18.07 8.66 9.86
CA ILE A 54 19.44 9.19 9.78
C ILE A 54 20.18 8.66 8.56
N LEU A 55 21.09 9.49 8.03
CA LEU A 55 22.03 9.12 6.98
C LEU A 55 23.43 9.02 7.58
N GLU A 56 24.00 7.81 7.64
CA GLU A 56 25.35 7.55 8.09
C GLU A 56 26.15 6.79 7.03
N ASN A 57 27.30 7.33 6.65
CA ASN A 57 28.21 6.69 5.70
C ASN A 57 27.54 6.24 4.39
N GLY A 58 26.60 7.04 3.88
CA GLY A 58 25.83 6.73 2.67
C GLY A 58 24.71 5.71 2.85
N VAL A 59 24.44 5.28 4.08
CA VAL A 59 23.36 4.33 4.40
C VAL A 59 22.28 5.03 5.21
N VAL A 60 21.04 4.91 4.75
CA VAL A 60 19.86 5.41 5.48
C VAL A 60 19.44 4.37 6.54
N ARG A 61 19.27 4.83 7.77
CA ARG A 61 18.73 4.03 8.88
C ARG A 61 17.36 4.57 9.26
N THR A 62 16.38 3.68 9.23
CA THR A 62 15.00 3.97 9.68
C THR A 62 14.91 3.99 11.21
N PRO A 63 13.86 4.59 11.79
CA PRO A 63 13.60 4.49 13.23
C PRO A 63 13.53 3.04 13.71
N PRO A 64 13.84 2.78 15.00
CA PRO A 64 13.75 1.44 15.57
C PRO A 64 12.39 0.78 15.39
N GLY A 65 12.34 -0.49 15.00
CA GLY A 65 11.14 -1.28 14.81
C GLY A 65 10.49 -1.18 13.42
N TYR A 66 10.84 -0.17 12.62
CA TYR A 66 10.23 0.02 11.28
C TYR A 66 10.59 -1.11 10.30
N LYS A 67 11.83 -1.55 10.31
CA LYS A 67 12.30 -2.62 9.42
C LYS A 67 11.60 -3.95 9.72
N GLU A 68 11.48 -4.30 10.98
CA GLU A 68 10.84 -5.53 11.46
C GLU A 68 9.32 -5.48 11.17
N ALA A 69 8.69 -4.34 11.42
CA ALA A 69 7.28 -4.13 11.12
C ALA A 69 7.00 -4.23 9.61
N TYR A 70 7.86 -3.66 8.78
CA TYR A 70 7.71 -3.77 7.33
C TYR A 70 7.92 -5.21 6.85
N ALA A 71 8.89 -5.93 7.38
CA ALA A 71 9.07 -7.35 7.08
C ALA A 71 7.82 -8.18 7.41
N LYS A 72 7.19 -7.93 8.55
CA LYS A 72 5.93 -8.56 8.94
C LYS A 72 4.78 -8.14 8.00
N PHE A 73 4.69 -6.86 7.69
CA PHE A 73 3.67 -6.28 6.80
C PHE A 73 3.68 -6.95 5.41
N ILE A 74 4.86 -7.16 4.82
CA ILE A 74 4.98 -7.85 3.52
C ILE A 74 4.76 -9.36 3.65
N ALA A 75 5.23 -9.99 4.72
CA ALA A 75 5.02 -11.42 4.94
C ALA A 75 3.54 -11.79 5.09
N ASP A 76 2.74 -10.90 5.67
CA ASP A 76 1.29 -11.05 5.81
C ASP A 76 0.52 -10.64 4.53
N GLY A 77 1.20 -10.14 3.49
CA GLY A 77 0.62 -9.83 2.19
C GLY A 77 -0.10 -8.49 2.10
N TRP A 78 0.08 -7.56 3.05
CA TRP A 78 -0.63 -6.28 3.06
C TRP A 78 -0.28 -5.36 1.89
N THR A 79 0.91 -5.51 1.31
CA THR A 79 1.32 -4.80 0.08
C THR A 79 0.54 -5.22 -1.16
N SER A 80 -0.10 -6.39 -1.14
CA SER A 80 -0.68 -7.04 -2.31
C SER A 80 -2.21 -7.06 -2.35
N LEU A 81 -2.87 -6.48 -1.34
CA LEU A 81 -4.31 -6.63 -1.09
C LEU A 81 -5.19 -6.35 -2.33
N SER A 82 -4.96 -5.25 -3.05
CA SER A 82 -5.71 -4.89 -4.26
C SER A 82 -4.95 -5.14 -5.57
N CYS A 83 -3.76 -5.74 -5.50
CA CYS A 83 -2.96 -6.04 -6.68
C CYS A 83 -3.53 -7.22 -7.47
N ASP A 84 -3.21 -7.27 -8.77
CA ASP A 84 -3.71 -8.27 -9.69
C ASP A 84 -3.16 -9.67 -9.34
N PRO A 85 -4.03 -10.70 -9.23
CA PRO A 85 -3.60 -12.08 -9.01
C PRO A 85 -2.62 -12.62 -10.06
N LYS A 86 -2.66 -12.11 -11.29
CA LYS A 86 -1.68 -12.45 -12.35
C LYS A 86 -0.25 -12.23 -11.90
N TYR A 87 -0.01 -11.26 -11.02
CA TYR A 87 1.32 -10.89 -10.52
C TYR A 87 1.53 -11.26 -9.03
N GLY A 88 0.66 -12.12 -8.48
CA GLY A 88 0.72 -12.57 -7.09
C GLY A 88 -0.08 -11.72 -6.09
N GLY A 89 -0.91 -10.80 -6.58
CA GLY A 89 -1.82 -10.01 -5.74
C GLY A 89 -3.03 -10.79 -5.24
N GLN A 90 -3.75 -10.22 -4.27
CA GLN A 90 -4.94 -10.84 -3.69
C GLN A 90 -6.24 -10.47 -4.43
N GLY A 91 -6.20 -9.49 -5.33
CA GLY A 91 -7.32 -9.12 -6.19
C GLY A 91 -8.52 -8.49 -5.47
N MET A 92 -8.35 -8.01 -4.25
CA MET A 92 -9.46 -7.40 -3.51
C MET A 92 -9.90 -6.08 -4.16
N PRO A 93 -11.19 -5.73 -4.07
CA PRO A 93 -11.68 -4.43 -4.52
C PRO A 93 -10.95 -3.29 -3.83
N LYS A 94 -10.72 -2.20 -4.55
CA LYS A 94 -10.09 -1.00 -3.96
C LYS A 94 -10.85 -0.40 -2.78
N THR A 95 -12.14 -0.66 -2.67
CA THR A 95 -12.93 -0.27 -1.50
C THR A 95 -12.45 -0.98 -0.23
N VAL A 96 -12.05 -2.26 -0.33
CA VAL A 96 -11.51 -3.01 0.83
C VAL A 96 -10.14 -2.46 1.20
N SER A 97 -9.26 -2.20 0.23
CA SER A 97 -7.96 -1.58 0.51
C SER A 97 -8.10 -0.16 1.07
N ALA A 98 -9.13 0.60 0.68
CA ALA A 98 -9.36 1.93 1.24
C ALA A 98 -9.70 1.89 2.75
N PHE A 99 -10.47 0.91 3.22
CA PHE A 99 -10.70 0.73 4.66
C PHE A 99 -9.41 0.33 5.40
N PHE A 100 -8.60 -0.52 4.78
CA PHE A 100 -7.28 -0.85 5.33
C PHE A 100 -6.37 0.38 5.39
N ASP A 101 -6.33 1.18 4.32
CA ASP A 101 -5.52 2.41 4.23
C ASP A 101 -5.94 3.44 5.30
N GLU A 102 -7.24 3.54 5.61
CA GLU A 102 -7.74 4.39 6.69
C GLU A 102 -7.20 3.94 8.05
N MET A 103 -7.27 2.63 8.35
CA MET A 103 -6.72 2.08 9.59
C MET A 103 -5.21 2.30 9.70
N LEU A 104 -4.49 2.05 8.62
CA LEU A 104 -3.03 2.20 8.55
C LEU A 104 -2.62 3.67 8.73
N SER A 105 -3.32 4.60 8.09
CA SER A 105 -3.09 6.04 8.22
C SER A 105 -3.32 6.53 9.66
N SER A 106 -4.36 5.99 10.30
CA SER A 106 -4.68 6.32 11.70
C SER A 106 -3.65 5.77 12.68
N ALA A 107 -3.06 4.61 12.38
CA ALA A 107 -2.04 3.98 13.22
C ALA A 107 -0.68 4.68 13.08
N SER A 108 -0.20 4.88 11.85
CA SER A 108 1.05 5.59 11.56
C SER A 108 1.08 6.09 10.11
N LEU A 109 0.87 7.37 9.92
CA LEU A 109 0.91 7.98 8.58
C LEU A 109 2.31 7.87 7.95
N SER A 110 3.38 8.01 8.72
CA SER A 110 4.75 7.88 8.21
C SER A 110 5.04 6.48 7.66
N PHE A 111 4.56 5.44 8.35
CA PHE A 111 4.67 4.06 7.86
C PHE A 111 3.83 3.84 6.60
N LYS A 112 2.61 4.38 6.57
CA LYS A 112 1.71 4.28 5.42
C LYS A 112 2.30 4.95 4.17
N LEU A 113 2.87 6.14 4.29
CA LEU A 113 3.48 6.87 3.17
C LEU A 113 4.63 6.11 2.52
N TYR A 114 5.39 5.32 3.28
CA TYR A 114 6.43 4.46 2.72
C TYR A 114 5.87 3.39 1.76
N SER A 115 4.80 2.72 2.14
CA SER A 115 4.17 1.67 1.32
C SER A 115 3.31 2.23 0.18
N GLU A 116 2.70 3.40 0.35
CA GLU A 116 1.75 4.00 -0.60
C GLU A 116 2.39 4.35 -1.94
N LEU A 117 3.61 4.90 -1.94
CA LEU A 117 4.29 5.25 -3.18
C LEU A 117 4.59 4.01 -4.04
N SER A 118 4.85 2.88 -3.42
CA SER A 118 4.99 1.60 -4.12
C SER A 118 3.70 1.17 -4.81
N ILE A 119 2.54 1.36 -4.16
CA ILE A 119 1.23 1.08 -4.77
C ILE A 119 0.96 2.05 -5.94
N GLY A 120 1.33 3.32 -5.80
CA GLY A 120 1.24 4.30 -6.89
C GLY A 120 2.05 3.88 -8.12
N ALA A 121 3.32 3.49 -7.91
CA ALA A 121 4.19 2.99 -8.97
C ALA A 121 3.67 1.67 -9.59
N TYR A 122 3.18 0.75 -8.76
CA TYR A 122 2.52 -0.48 -9.22
C TYR A 122 1.36 -0.16 -10.17
N ASN A 123 0.44 0.72 -9.77
CA ASN A 123 -0.71 1.09 -10.58
C ASN A 123 -0.29 1.71 -11.91
N CYS A 124 0.71 2.59 -11.91
CA CYS A 124 1.25 3.21 -13.12
C CYS A 124 1.77 2.13 -14.10
N ILE A 125 2.61 1.22 -13.63
CA ILE A 125 3.15 0.12 -14.45
C ILE A 125 2.02 -0.82 -14.90
N HIS A 126 1.12 -1.21 -14.01
CA HIS A 126 0.03 -2.13 -14.31
C HIS A 126 -0.89 -1.64 -15.43
N HIS A 127 -1.22 -0.35 -15.44
CA HIS A 127 -2.15 0.20 -16.42
C HIS A 127 -1.49 0.66 -17.72
N HIS A 128 -0.21 1.08 -17.69
CA HIS A 128 0.38 1.81 -18.81
C HIS A 128 1.62 1.16 -19.42
N ALA A 129 2.29 0.22 -18.73
CA ALA A 129 3.51 -0.37 -19.22
C ALA A 129 3.26 -1.54 -20.21
N THR A 130 4.30 -1.91 -20.95
CA THR A 130 4.30 -3.12 -21.79
C THR A 130 4.26 -4.38 -20.93
N GLU A 131 3.82 -5.51 -21.50
CA GLU A 131 3.79 -6.79 -20.77
C GLU A 131 5.19 -7.24 -20.32
N GLU A 132 6.23 -6.92 -21.06
CA GLU A 132 7.61 -7.17 -20.65
C GLU A 132 7.97 -6.45 -19.34
N ILE A 133 7.66 -5.15 -19.26
CA ILE A 133 7.90 -4.34 -18.07
C ILE A 133 7.04 -4.83 -16.90
N LYS A 134 5.75 -5.11 -17.13
CA LYS A 134 4.85 -5.65 -16.11
C LYS A 134 5.39 -6.94 -15.50
N ASN A 135 5.76 -7.91 -16.35
CA ASN A 135 6.25 -9.21 -15.89
C ASN A 135 7.60 -9.11 -15.16
N LYS A 136 8.42 -8.11 -15.47
CA LYS A 136 9.70 -7.86 -14.81
C LYS A 136 9.55 -7.23 -13.42
N TYR A 137 8.66 -6.24 -13.29
CA TYR A 137 8.60 -5.39 -12.08
C TYR A 137 7.47 -5.76 -11.14
N LEU A 138 6.26 -6.03 -11.65
CA LEU A 138 5.08 -6.17 -10.80
C LEU A 138 5.18 -7.32 -9.79
N PRO A 139 5.67 -8.53 -10.12
CA PRO A 139 5.78 -9.60 -9.13
C PRO A 139 6.65 -9.21 -7.92
N LYS A 140 7.78 -8.54 -8.17
CA LYS A 140 8.69 -8.10 -7.10
C LYS A 140 8.12 -6.97 -6.25
N MET A 141 7.31 -6.10 -6.86
CA MET A 141 6.61 -5.03 -6.14
C MET A 141 5.48 -5.60 -5.28
N VAL A 142 4.72 -6.56 -5.81
CA VAL A 142 3.64 -7.25 -5.08
C VAL A 142 4.20 -8.03 -3.87
N GLU A 143 5.34 -8.71 -4.05
CA GLU A 143 6.08 -9.37 -2.95
C GLU A 143 6.65 -8.37 -1.91
N GLY A 144 6.57 -7.05 -2.15
CA GLY A 144 7.18 -6.04 -1.29
C GLY A 144 8.73 -6.00 -1.30
N LYS A 145 9.37 -6.74 -2.22
CA LYS A 145 10.83 -6.77 -2.35
C LYS A 145 11.40 -5.56 -3.06
N TRP A 146 10.63 -4.99 -3.98
CA TRP A 146 10.97 -3.77 -4.69
C TRP A 146 9.96 -2.70 -4.36
N SER A 147 10.44 -1.53 -3.97
CA SER A 147 9.61 -0.36 -3.69
C SER A 147 9.63 0.61 -4.87
N GLY A 148 8.56 1.38 -4.99
CA GLY A 148 8.46 2.50 -5.91
C GLY A 148 8.57 3.82 -5.17
N THR A 149 8.99 4.87 -5.88
CA THR A 149 9.06 6.23 -5.38
C THR A 149 8.35 7.17 -6.34
N MET A 150 8.03 8.36 -5.87
CA MET A 150 7.52 9.44 -6.70
C MET A 150 8.56 10.56 -6.77
N CYS A 151 9.12 10.79 -7.97
CA CYS A 151 10.09 11.84 -8.24
C CYS A 151 9.39 12.92 -9.09
N LEU A 152 8.47 13.67 -8.48
CA LEU A 152 7.61 14.62 -9.18
C LEU A 152 8.15 16.05 -9.17
N THR A 153 8.66 16.51 -8.02
CA THR A 153 9.14 17.88 -7.84
C THR A 153 10.42 18.14 -8.64
N GLU A 154 10.43 19.20 -9.41
CA GLU A 154 11.61 19.70 -10.12
C GLU A 154 12.10 21.04 -9.50
N PRO A 155 13.34 21.50 -9.82
CA PRO A 155 13.86 22.74 -9.24
C PRO A 155 12.98 23.98 -9.49
N VAL A 156 12.16 23.96 -10.52
CA VAL A 156 11.30 25.09 -10.94
C VAL A 156 9.83 24.91 -10.58
N CYS A 157 9.42 23.75 -10.13
CA CYS A 157 8.02 23.47 -9.81
C CYS A 157 7.84 22.33 -8.81
N GLY A 158 6.80 22.42 -7.99
CA GLY A 158 6.33 21.38 -7.11
C GLY A 158 4.81 21.24 -7.25
N THR A 159 4.08 22.25 -6.76
CA THR A 159 2.62 22.27 -6.82
C THR A 159 2.09 22.50 -8.25
N ASP A 160 2.74 23.38 -9.01
CA ASP A 160 2.35 23.67 -10.40
C ASP A 160 2.96 22.63 -11.35
N LEU A 161 2.24 21.53 -11.55
CA LEU A 161 2.65 20.43 -12.43
C LEU A 161 2.69 20.82 -13.91
N GLY A 162 2.07 21.94 -14.29
CA GLY A 162 2.10 22.45 -15.66
C GLY A 162 3.49 22.91 -16.11
N LEU A 163 4.41 23.16 -15.15
CA LEU A 163 5.79 23.58 -15.40
C LEU A 163 6.79 22.42 -15.52
N LEU A 164 6.36 21.16 -15.35
CA LEU A 164 7.24 19.99 -15.46
C LEU A 164 7.89 19.91 -16.84
N LYS A 165 9.19 19.65 -16.86
CA LYS A 165 10.01 19.54 -18.10
C LYS A 165 10.47 18.11 -18.37
N THR A 166 10.50 17.23 -17.36
CA THR A 166 10.84 15.82 -17.53
C THR A 166 9.82 15.14 -18.48
N LYS A 167 10.36 14.37 -19.46
CA LYS A 167 9.59 13.66 -20.47
C LYS A 167 9.88 12.16 -20.39
#